data_ebd8ef7f45f0dd50c36f581733b74e3b
#
_entry.id   ebd8ef7f45f0dd50c36f581733b74e3b
#
_cell.length_a   1.000
_cell.length_b   1.000
_cell.length_c   1.000
_cell.angle_alpha   90.00
_cell.angle_beta   90.00
_cell.angle_gamma   90.00
#
_symmetry.space_group_name_H-M   'P 1'
#
loop_
_entity.id
_entity.type
_entity.pdbx_description
1 polymer ?
#
loop_
_entity_poly.entity_id
_entity_poly.type
_entity_poly.pdbx_seq_one_letter_code
_entity_poly.pdbx_strand_id
1 'polypeptide(L)'
;MNIGLVLEGGGMRGVFTAGVTDCFLDNKIFFPYVIGVSAGASNGLSYASRQRGRARKCDIEILSERNYIGLRYLITSGCIMDYDFLFDELPKKLMPYDMQAYLKSGRYVMVATSCATGKPVYFDTPTDFDDLLLKCKASCSLPFVCRTVTVEGVPMLDGGISDPLPVERAKEDGYAKRVVVLTRNLGYRKNEKFSRVPPFIYPKFPKLREALSTKNARYNRELAHIEELERAGEIVVIRPKNPLRVNRLECSPKRLDDLYREGYECAESSLAAIRALAKRDF
;
A
#
# COMPACT_ATOMS: atom_id res chain seq x y z
N MET A 1 -14.45 17.42 3.27
CA MET A 1 -13.11 17.68 2.73
C MET A 1 -12.98 16.82 1.48
N ASN A 2 -12.89 17.41 0.28
CA ASN A 2 -12.81 16.66 -0.97
C ASN A 2 -11.32 16.42 -1.36
N ILE A 3 -10.64 15.58 -0.57
CA ILE A 3 -9.22 15.23 -0.76
C ILE A 3 -9.11 13.72 -0.81
N GLY A 4 -8.33 13.20 -1.77
CA GLY A 4 -7.98 11.80 -1.85
C GLY A 4 -6.72 11.48 -1.04
N LEU A 5 -6.66 10.28 -0.46
CA LEU A 5 -5.48 9.73 0.22
C LEU A 5 -4.86 8.63 -0.66
N VAL A 6 -3.59 8.78 -1.00
CA VAL A 6 -2.82 7.83 -1.80
C VAL A 6 -1.75 7.19 -0.94
N LEU A 7 -1.73 5.86 -0.85
CA LEU A 7 -0.85 5.10 0.03
C LEU A 7 0.09 4.20 -0.77
N GLU A 8 1.39 4.52 -0.74
CA GLU A 8 2.43 3.70 -1.39
C GLU A 8 2.57 2.33 -0.72
N GLY A 9 2.90 1.31 -1.52
CA GLY A 9 3.32 0.01 -1.04
C GLY A 9 4.75 -0.01 -0.50
N GLY A 10 5.15 -1.13 0.12
CA GLY A 10 6.52 -1.20 0.61
C GLY A 10 6.88 -2.39 1.47
N GLY A 11 6.00 -3.40 1.63
CA GLY A 11 6.16 -4.44 2.64
C GLY A 11 6.25 -3.82 4.04
N MET A 12 7.16 -4.27 4.88
CA MET A 12 7.29 -3.78 6.27
C MET A 12 7.63 -2.28 6.38
N ARG A 13 8.05 -1.60 5.31
CA ARG A 13 8.16 -0.14 5.31
C ARG A 13 6.81 0.57 5.41
N GLY A 14 5.72 -0.14 5.10
CA GLY A 14 4.35 0.32 5.29
C GLY A 14 3.98 0.63 6.75
N VAL A 15 4.77 0.19 7.71
CA VAL A 15 4.62 0.58 9.13
C VAL A 15 4.72 2.10 9.31
N PHE A 16 5.46 2.80 8.46
CA PHE A 16 5.40 4.27 8.37
C PHE A 16 3.98 4.77 8.08
N THR A 17 3.33 4.16 7.08
CA THR A 17 1.95 4.48 6.72
C THR A 17 0.97 4.18 7.87
N ALA A 18 1.21 3.12 8.64
CA ALA A 18 0.41 2.82 9.83
C ALA A 18 0.48 3.97 10.86
N GLY A 19 1.68 4.52 11.11
CA GLY A 19 1.85 5.70 11.98
C GLY A 19 1.11 6.93 11.44
N VAL A 20 1.23 7.20 10.14
CA VAL A 20 0.53 8.30 9.48
C VAL A 20 -0.99 8.19 9.62
N THR A 21 -1.54 7.02 9.33
CA THR A 21 -2.99 6.81 9.38
C THR A 21 -3.55 6.82 10.80
N ASP A 22 -2.79 6.35 11.79
CA ASP A 22 -3.19 6.46 13.18
C ASP A 22 -3.20 7.93 13.66
N CYS A 23 -2.23 8.75 13.23
CA CYS A 23 -2.26 10.19 13.46
C CYS A 23 -3.52 10.85 12.87
N PHE A 24 -3.93 10.44 11.67
CA PHE A 24 -5.17 10.94 11.07
C PHE A 24 -6.41 10.55 11.86
N LEU A 25 -6.48 9.32 12.37
CA LEU A 25 -7.58 8.87 13.22
C LEU A 25 -7.64 9.65 14.53
N ASP A 26 -6.50 9.85 15.21
CA ASP A 26 -6.40 10.61 16.46
C ASP A 26 -6.84 12.08 16.26
N ASN A 27 -6.56 12.65 15.11
CA ASN A 27 -6.96 14.02 14.73
C ASN A 27 -8.31 14.12 14.02
N LYS A 28 -9.09 13.03 13.93
CA LYS A 28 -10.41 12.96 13.28
C LYS A 28 -10.37 13.43 11.82
N ILE A 29 -9.28 13.15 11.10
CA ILE A 29 -9.15 13.43 9.68
C ILE A 29 -9.58 12.19 8.90
N PHE A 30 -10.65 12.34 8.11
CA PHE A 30 -11.25 11.26 7.34
C PHE A 30 -11.32 11.66 5.87
N PHE A 31 -10.62 10.92 5.04
CA PHE A 31 -10.61 11.11 3.60
C PHE A 31 -11.79 10.36 2.96
N PRO A 32 -12.57 11.00 2.07
CA PRO A 32 -13.70 10.36 1.39
C PRO A 32 -13.26 9.33 0.33
N TYR A 33 -11.99 9.38 -0.04
CA TYR A 33 -11.36 8.48 -1.01
C TYR A 33 -9.99 8.06 -0.52
N VAL A 34 -9.73 6.78 -0.58
CA VAL A 34 -8.42 6.19 -0.27
C VAL A 34 -8.05 5.22 -1.38
N ILE A 35 -6.83 5.34 -1.92
CA ILE A 35 -6.26 4.36 -2.84
C ILE A 35 -4.93 3.86 -2.31
N GLY A 36 -4.77 2.54 -2.22
CA GLY A 36 -3.60 1.91 -1.67
C GLY A 36 -3.02 0.80 -2.54
N VAL A 37 -1.71 0.61 -2.42
CA VAL A 37 -0.95 -0.41 -3.15
C VAL A 37 -0.24 -1.31 -2.13
N SER A 38 -0.39 -2.65 -2.24
CA SER A 38 0.37 -3.59 -1.42
C SER A 38 0.21 -3.29 0.09
N ALA A 39 1.30 -3.09 0.84
CA ALA A 39 1.24 -2.69 2.25
C ALA A 39 0.41 -1.41 2.49
N GLY A 40 0.38 -0.48 1.52
CA GLY A 40 -0.48 0.70 1.59
C GLY A 40 -1.97 0.33 1.54
N ALA A 41 -2.33 -0.68 0.72
CA ALA A 41 -3.70 -1.21 0.71
C ALA A 41 -4.04 -1.92 2.03
N SER A 42 -3.15 -2.76 2.55
CA SER A 42 -3.38 -3.48 3.81
C SER A 42 -3.52 -2.54 5.02
N ASN A 43 -2.58 -1.59 5.19
CA ASN A 43 -2.59 -0.66 6.31
C ASN A 43 -3.73 0.35 6.21
N GLY A 44 -4.07 0.78 4.99
CA GLY A 44 -5.20 1.64 4.73
C GLY A 44 -6.55 1.03 5.10
N LEU A 45 -6.70 -0.31 5.08
CA LEU A 45 -7.90 -0.99 5.58
C LEU A 45 -8.12 -0.73 7.07
N SER A 46 -7.05 -0.73 7.90
CA SER A 46 -7.17 -0.40 9.33
C SER A 46 -7.64 1.03 9.55
N TYR A 47 -7.20 1.96 8.70
CA TYR A 47 -7.69 3.33 8.70
C TYR A 47 -9.17 3.43 8.24
N ALA A 48 -9.53 2.76 7.15
CA ALA A 48 -10.89 2.75 6.62
C ALA A 48 -11.91 2.21 7.64
N SER A 49 -11.54 1.14 8.36
CA SER A 49 -12.37 0.55 9.43
C SER A 49 -12.32 1.31 10.76
N ARG A 50 -11.62 2.46 10.83
CA ARG A 50 -11.45 3.25 12.05
C ARG A 50 -10.79 2.51 13.22
N GLN A 51 -10.09 1.42 12.95
CA GLN A 51 -9.44 0.60 13.97
C GLN A 51 -8.01 1.12 14.27
N ARG A 52 -7.96 2.18 15.07
CA ARG A 52 -6.70 2.81 15.51
C ARG A 52 -5.77 1.79 16.17
N GLY A 53 -4.50 1.80 15.79
CA GLY A 53 -3.46 0.89 16.30
C GLY A 53 -3.51 -0.52 15.72
N ARG A 54 -4.52 -0.89 14.94
CA ARG A 54 -4.66 -2.23 14.37
C ARG A 54 -3.47 -2.58 13.47
N ALA A 55 -3.09 -1.70 12.54
CA ALA A 55 -1.96 -1.92 11.65
C ALA A 55 -0.65 -2.08 12.43
N ARG A 56 -0.37 -1.20 13.42
CA ARG A 56 0.79 -1.32 14.29
C ARG A 56 0.84 -2.66 15.01
N LYS A 57 -0.29 -3.08 15.59
CA LYS A 57 -0.37 -4.37 16.30
C LYS A 57 -0.11 -5.54 15.37
N CYS A 58 -0.68 -5.55 14.16
CA CYS A 58 -0.44 -6.59 13.15
C CYS A 58 1.03 -6.64 12.73
N ASP A 59 1.62 -5.49 12.39
CA ASP A 59 2.92 -5.42 11.73
C ASP A 59 4.11 -5.45 12.71
N ILE A 60 3.88 -5.18 14.02
CA ILE A 60 4.94 -5.13 15.04
C ILE A 60 4.72 -6.19 16.11
N GLU A 61 3.59 -6.14 16.83
CA GLU A 61 3.38 -6.99 18.01
C GLU A 61 3.16 -8.45 17.59
N ILE A 62 2.18 -8.70 16.75
CA ILE A 62 1.86 -10.06 16.26
C ILE A 62 3.03 -10.63 15.44
N LEU A 63 3.74 -9.81 14.65
CA LEU A 63 4.93 -10.27 13.95
C LEU A 63 6.02 -10.74 14.92
N SER A 64 6.20 -10.07 16.06
CA SER A 64 7.20 -10.47 17.05
C SER A 64 6.81 -11.74 17.82
N GLU A 65 5.53 -11.96 18.05
CA GLU A 65 5.00 -13.15 18.72
C GLU A 65 4.94 -14.37 17.78
N ARG A 66 4.47 -14.15 16.56
CA ARG A 66 4.35 -15.17 15.53
C ARG A 66 5.05 -14.67 14.25
N ASN A 67 6.32 -15.04 14.06
CA ASN A 67 7.02 -14.68 12.83
C ASN A 67 6.32 -15.28 11.60
N TYR A 68 5.48 -14.51 10.94
CA TYR A 68 4.74 -14.87 9.73
C TYR A 68 5.49 -14.51 8.43
N ILE A 69 6.78 -14.13 8.52
CA ILE A 69 7.66 -13.84 7.37
C ILE A 69 8.80 -14.86 7.36
N GLY A 70 9.01 -15.54 6.24
CA GLY A 70 10.13 -16.48 6.12
C GLY A 70 9.99 -17.44 4.95
N LEU A 71 11.13 -18.04 4.55
CA LEU A 71 11.20 -18.96 3.41
C LEU A 71 10.31 -20.20 3.57
N ARG A 72 10.04 -20.65 4.81
CA ARG A 72 9.16 -21.79 5.09
C ARG A 72 7.76 -21.60 4.47
N TYR A 73 7.26 -20.38 4.41
CA TYR A 73 5.94 -20.08 3.89
C TYR A 73 5.85 -20.13 2.36
N LEU A 74 6.98 -20.11 1.64
CA LEU A 74 6.99 -20.41 0.21
C LEU A 74 6.48 -21.83 -0.09
N ILE A 75 6.72 -22.76 0.84
CA ILE A 75 6.29 -24.16 0.72
C ILE A 75 4.85 -24.31 1.18
N THR A 76 4.49 -23.78 2.36
CA THR A 76 3.18 -23.99 3.00
C THR A 76 2.08 -23.12 2.40
N SER A 77 2.30 -21.81 2.25
CA SER A 77 1.28 -20.85 1.74
C SER A 77 1.60 -20.29 0.35
N GLY A 78 2.74 -20.70 -0.24
CA GLY A 78 3.14 -20.26 -1.59
C GLY A 78 3.52 -18.78 -1.68
N CYS A 79 3.83 -18.16 -0.55
CA CYS A 79 4.33 -16.80 -0.44
C CYS A 79 5.40 -16.73 0.66
N ILE A 80 6.29 -15.75 0.63
CA ILE A 80 7.28 -15.52 1.68
C ILE A 80 6.65 -15.08 3.01
N MET A 81 5.37 -14.74 2.99
CA MET A 81 4.54 -14.44 4.17
C MET A 81 3.46 -15.51 4.33
N ASP A 82 3.05 -15.77 5.56
CA ASP A 82 1.93 -16.65 5.89
C ASP A 82 0.60 -15.99 5.49
N TYR A 83 0.18 -16.21 4.25
CA TYR A 83 -1.02 -15.56 3.71
C TYR A 83 -2.32 -16.12 4.28
N ASP A 84 -2.33 -17.39 4.68
CA ASP A 84 -3.51 -17.98 5.29
C ASP A 84 -3.71 -17.38 6.68
N PHE A 85 -2.63 -17.15 7.41
CA PHE A 85 -2.68 -16.40 8.66
C PHE A 85 -3.11 -14.95 8.44
N LEU A 86 -2.45 -14.21 7.54
CA LEU A 86 -2.65 -12.76 7.37
C LEU A 86 -4.01 -12.39 6.79
N PHE A 87 -4.56 -13.20 5.89
CA PHE A 87 -5.79 -12.91 5.14
C PHE A 87 -6.99 -13.79 5.52
N ASP A 88 -6.84 -14.68 6.52
CA ASP A 88 -7.95 -15.46 7.04
C ASP A 88 -7.97 -15.45 8.58
N GLU A 89 -7.00 -16.09 9.24
CA GLU A 89 -7.01 -16.25 10.70
C GLU A 89 -6.96 -14.91 11.45
N LEU A 90 -6.02 -14.05 11.08
CA LEU A 90 -5.80 -12.76 11.75
C LEU A 90 -7.02 -11.83 11.68
N PRO A 91 -7.58 -11.51 10.49
CA PRO A 91 -8.70 -10.56 10.39
C PRO A 91 -10.04 -11.13 10.81
N LYS A 92 -10.20 -12.47 10.86
CA LYS A 92 -11.48 -13.11 11.23
C LYS A 92 -11.55 -13.53 12.69
N LYS A 93 -10.39 -13.90 13.31
CA LYS A 93 -10.38 -14.52 14.65
C LYS A 93 -9.57 -13.74 15.66
N LEU A 94 -8.30 -13.41 15.37
CA LEU A 94 -7.38 -12.80 16.35
C LEU A 94 -7.61 -11.30 16.50
N MET A 95 -7.84 -10.61 15.38
CA MET A 95 -8.14 -9.18 15.34
C MET A 95 -9.30 -8.92 14.40
N PRO A 96 -10.55 -9.21 14.81
CA PRO A 96 -11.72 -9.06 13.96
C PRO A 96 -11.77 -7.70 13.29
N TYR A 97 -12.02 -7.73 11.97
CA TYR A 97 -12.11 -6.53 11.16
C TYR A 97 -13.51 -5.92 11.24
N ASP A 98 -13.59 -4.61 11.45
CA ASP A 98 -14.87 -3.90 11.47
C ASP A 98 -15.34 -3.54 10.06
N MET A 99 -16.00 -4.52 9.42
CA MET A 99 -16.57 -4.33 8.08
C MET A 99 -17.68 -3.27 8.06
N GLN A 100 -18.42 -3.08 9.16
CA GLN A 100 -19.47 -2.06 9.23
C GLN A 100 -18.89 -0.65 9.23
N ALA A 101 -17.78 -0.42 9.93
CA ALA A 101 -17.07 0.85 9.88
C ALA A 101 -16.43 1.08 8.50
N TYR A 102 -15.89 0.03 7.87
CA TYR A 102 -15.35 0.10 6.51
C TYR A 102 -16.42 0.55 5.50
N LEU A 103 -17.61 -0.04 5.49
CA LEU A 103 -18.69 0.31 4.58
C LEU A 103 -19.16 1.77 4.71
N LYS A 104 -18.89 2.41 5.85
CA LYS A 104 -19.20 3.83 6.12
C LYS A 104 -18.03 4.77 5.83
N SER A 105 -16.86 4.26 5.40
CA SER A 105 -15.63 5.06 5.33
C SER A 105 -15.45 5.90 4.08
N GLY A 106 -16.26 5.69 3.06
CA GLY A 106 -16.09 6.28 1.73
C GLY A 106 -15.51 5.28 0.73
N ARG A 107 -15.10 5.76 -0.45
CA ARG A 107 -14.57 4.90 -1.52
C ARG A 107 -13.15 4.47 -1.20
N TYR A 108 -12.94 3.16 -1.17
CA TYR A 108 -11.63 2.55 -0.93
C TYR A 108 -11.18 1.74 -2.14
N VAL A 109 -10.02 2.09 -2.71
CA VAL A 109 -9.49 1.46 -3.92
C VAL A 109 -8.20 0.70 -3.61
N MET A 110 -8.11 -0.55 -4.06
CA MET A 110 -6.90 -1.37 -3.97
C MET A 110 -6.35 -1.63 -5.36
N VAL A 111 -5.04 -1.45 -5.54
CA VAL A 111 -4.38 -1.65 -6.83
C VAL A 111 -3.74 -3.02 -6.89
N ALA A 112 -4.04 -3.79 -7.93
CA ALA A 112 -3.34 -5.02 -8.29
C ALA A 112 -2.87 -4.95 -9.76
N THR A 113 -2.05 -5.92 -10.18
CA THR A 113 -1.59 -6.04 -11.56
C THR A 113 -2.15 -7.31 -12.19
N SER A 114 -2.90 -7.19 -13.29
CA SER A 114 -3.34 -8.33 -14.07
C SER A 114 -2.15 -9.04 -14.72
N CYS A 115 -1.97 -10.32 -14.43
CA CYS A 115 -0.91 -11.12 -15.07
C CYS A 115 -1.12 -11.26 -16.58
N ALA A 116 -2.36 -11.29 -17.04
CA ALA A 116 -2.70 -11.44 -18.45
C ALA A 116 -2.31 -10.22 -19.29
N THR A 117 -2.55 -9.02 -18.75
CA THR A 117 -2.36 -7.76 -19.48
C THR A 117 -1.13 -6.95 -19.05
N GLY A 118 -0.57 -7.22 -17.87
CA GLY A 118 0.49 -6.41 -17.26
C GLY A 118 0.02 -5.01 -16.82
N LYS A 119 -1.27 -4.71 -16.89
CA LYS A 119 -1.89 -3.42 -16.58
C LYS A 119 -2.44 -3.41 -15.15
N PRO A 120 -2.61 -2.23 -14.53
CA PRO A 120 -3.26 -2.12 -13.23
C PRO A 120 -4.74 -2.50 -13.30
N VAL A 121 -5.23 -3.06 -12.20
CA VAL A 121 -6.64 -3.32 -11.92
C VAL A 121 -6.94 -2.65 -10.58
N TYR A 122 -8.04 -1.92 -10.52
CA TYR A 122 -8.47 -1.15 -9.38
C TYR A 122 -9.74 -1.76 -8.79
N PHE A 123 -9.66 -2.24 -7.56
CA PHE A 123 -10.76 -2.86 -6.85
C PHE A 123 -11.34 -1.88 -5.85
N ASP A 124 -12.60 -1.47 -5.99
CA ASP A 124 -13.26 -0.48 -5.14
C ASP A 124 -14.63 -0.91 -4.59
N THR A 125 -15.13 -2.06 -5.03
CA THR A 125 -16.45 -2.56 -4.64
C THR A 125 -16.37 -4.03 -4.24
N PRO A 126 -15.91 -4.34 -3.01
CA PRO A 126 -15.97 -5.72 -2.52
C PRO A 126 -17.42 -6.13 -2.29
N THR A 127 -17.76 -7.36 -2.68
CA THR A 127 -19.11 -7.92 -2.49
C THR A 127 -19.38 -8.28 -1.03
N ASP A 128 -18.34 -8.74 -0.34
CA ASP A 128 -18.38 -9.13 1.06
C ASP A 128 -16.97 -9.03 1.70
N PHE A 129 -16.82 -9.50 2.93
CA PHE A 129 -15.56 -9.46 3.65
C PHE A 129 -14.48 -10.39 3.06
N ASP A 130 -14.87 -11.57 2.58
CA ASP A 130 -13.92 -12.51 1.99
C ASP A 130 -13.38 -11.98 0.65
N ASP A 131 -14.22 -11.35 -0.15
CA ASP A 131 -13.84 -10.68 -1.39
C ASP A 131 -12.91 -9.46 -1.12
N LEU A 132 -13.19 -8.68 -0.06
CA LEU A 132 -12.30 -7.60 0.38
C LEU A 132 -10.90 -8.14 0.71
N LEU A 133 -10.83 -9.23 1.48
CA LEU A 133 -9.56 -9.87 1.85
C LEU A 133 -8.85 -10.47 0.63
N LEU A 134 -9.58 -11.09 -0.30
CA LEU A 134 -9.05 -11.64 -1.54
C LEU A 134 -8.42 -10.55 -2.42
N LYS A 135 -9.11 -9.42 -2.60
CA LYS A 135 -8.63 -8.26 -3.36
C LYS A 135 -7.39 -7.63 -2.70
N CYS A 136 -7.38 -7.52 -1.36
CA CYS A 136 -6.21 -7.05 -0.62
C CYS A 136 -5.02 -8.01 -0.74
N LYS A 137 -5.26 -9.33 -0.63
CA LYS A 137 -4.25 -10.38 -0.86
C LYS A 137 -3.64 -10.28 -2.26
N ALA A 138 -4.46 -10.03 -3.28
CA ALA A 138 -4.00 -9.82 -4.65
C ALA A 138 -3.08 -8.60 -4.77
N SER A 139 -3.48 -7.46 -4.17
CA SER A 139 -2.68 -6.24 -4.11
C SER A 139 -1.33 -6.43 -3.43
N CYS A 140 -1.23 -7.36 -2.46
CA CYS A 140 -0.02 -7.66 -1.69
C CYS A 140 0.84 -8.79 -2.28
N SER A 141 0.42 -9.46 -3.35
CA SER A 141 1.10 -10.65 -3.90
C SER A 141 2.37 -10.29 -4.66
N LEU A 142 3.49 -10.25 -3.93
CA LEU A 142 4.81 -9.87 -4.46
C LEU A 142 5.28 -10.82 -5.58
N PRO A 143 5.77 -10.27 -6.73
CA PRO A 143 6.32 -11.12 -7.79
C PRO A 143 7.54 -11.88 -7.29
N PHE A 144 7.77 -13.09 -7.87
CA PHE A 144 8.86 -14.03 -7.61
C PHE A 144 8.79 -14.76 -6.26
N VAL A 145 8.16 -14.19 -5.24
CA VAL A 145 8.12 -14.72 -3.87
C VAL A 145 6.73 -15.03 -3.36
N CYS A 146 5.69 -14.77 -4.16
CA CYS A 146 4.31 -15.18 -3.91
C CYS A 146 3.67 -15.77 -5.17
N ARG A 147 2.74 -16.70 -4.99
CA ARG A 147 1.88 -17.19 -6.07
C ARG A 147 0.94 -16.08 -6.53
N THR A 148 0.43 -16.20 -7.76
CA THR A 148 -0.64 -15.34 -8.24
C THR A 148 -1.93 -15.61 -7.44
N VAL A 149 -2.71 -14.57 -7.21
CA VAL A 149 -4.05 -14.64 -6.61
C VAL A 149 -5.08 -14.45 -7.71
N THR A 150 -6.02 -15.38 -7.85
CA THR A 150 -7.08 -15.27 -8.86
C THR A 150 -8.25 -14.47 -8.29
N VAL A 151 -8.59 -13.36 -8.93
CA VAL A 151 -9.77 -12.53 -8.63
C VAL A 151 -10.62 -12.49 -9.89
N GLU A 152 -11.89 -12.86 -9.77
CA GLU A 152 -12.85 -12.89 -10.90
C GLU A 152 -12.31 -13.65 -12.14
N GLY A 153 -11.62 -14.79 -11.89
CA GLY A 153 -11.03 -15.62 -12.94
C GLY A 153 -9.71 -15.11 -13.52
N VAL A 154 -9.22 -13.95 -13.13
CA VAL A 154 -7.98 -13.35 -13.63
C VAL A 154 -6.86 -13.47 -12.59
N PRO A 155 -5.69 -14.06 -12.96
CA PRO A 155 -4.52 -14.09 -12.08
C PRO A 155 -3.94 -12.70 -11.88
N MET A 156 -3.73 -12.32 -10.61
CA MET A 156 -3.23 -11.02 -10.17
C MET A 156 -1.90 -11.15 -9.42
N LEU A 157 -1.11 -10.11 -9.45
CA LEU A 157 0.05 -9.85 -8.59
C LEU A 157 0.01 -8.41 -8.05
N ASP A 158 0.98 -8.09 -7.19
CA ASP A 158 1.14 -6.80 -6.51
C ASP A 158 0.98 -5.59 -7.44
N GLY A 159 0.17 -4.61 -7.03
CA GLY A 159 -0.11 -3.40 -7.78
C GLY A 159 1.13 -2.54 -8.07
N GLY A 160 2.14 -2.63 -7.21
CA GLY A 160 3.42 -1.92 -7.40
C GLY A 160 4.23 -2.33 -8.63
N ILE A 161 3.75 -3.30 -9.41
CA ILE A 161 4.32 -3.67 -10.72
C ILE A 161 3.86 -2.68 -11.79
N SER A 162 2.56 -2.33 -11.81
CA SER A 162 1.93 -1.59 -12.90
C SER A 162 1.54 -0.15 -12.55
N ASP A 163 1.20 0.13 -11.28
CA ASP A 163 0.87 1.47 -10.78
C ASP A 163 1.26 1.58 -9.29
N PRO A 164 2.56 1.83 -9.00
CA PRO A 164 3.07 1.87 -7.63
C PRO A 164 2.67 3.12 -6.84
N LEU A 165 2.32 4.22 -7.49
CA LEU A 165 2.01 5.51 -6.90
C LEU A 165 0.78 6.13 -7.61
N PRO A 166 -0.45 5.60 -7.36
CA PRO A 166 -1.65 5.84 -8.17
C PRO A 166 -2.23 7.25 -8.00
N VAL A 167 -1.39 8.28 -8.09
CA VAL A 167 -1.77 9.67 -7.90
C VAL A 167 -2.64 10.18 -9.06
N GLU A 168 -2.35 9.75 -10.29
CA GLU A 168 -3.17 10.11 -11.46
C GLU A 168 -4.54 9.40 -11.43
N ARG A 169 -4.57 8.13 -11.00
CA ARG A 169 -5.83 7.44 -10.82
C ARG A 169 -6.74 8.15 -9.80
N ALA A 170 -6.20 8.64 -8.69
CA ALA A 170 -6.96 9.41 -7.73
C ALA A 170 -7.52 10.70 -8.34
N LYS A 171 -6.78 11.35 -9.24
CA LYS A 171 -7.24 12.53 -10.00
C LYS A 171 -8.37 12.17 -10.98
N GLU A 172 -8.20 11.10 -11.76
CA GLU A 172 -9.22 10.57 -12.68
C GLU A 172 -10.52 10.20 -11.95
N ASP A 173 -10.42 9.68 -10.73
CA ASP A 173 -11.55 9.38 -9.86
C ASP A 173 -12.21 10.63 -9.23
N GLY A 174 -11.77 11.85 -9.59
CA GLY A 174 -12.37 13.13 -9.18
C GLY A 174 -11.68 13.82 -8.00
N TYR A 175 -10.53 13.31 -7.53
CA TYR A 175 -9.82 13.88 -6.38
C TYR A 175 -8.57 14.65 -6.82
N ALA A 176 -8.76 15.88 -7.32
CA ALA A 176 -7.67 16.75 -7.74
C ALA A 176 -6.72 17.09 -6.58
N LYS A 177 -7.26 17.32 -5.37
CA LYS A 177 -6.48 17.50 -4.14
C LYS A 177 -6.14 16.13 -3.54
N ARG A 178 -4.88 15.89 -3.22
CA ARG A 178 -4.43 14.59 -2.70
C ARG A 178 -3.42 14.75 -1.57
N VAL A 179 -3.51 13.87 -0.59
CA VAL A 179 -2.43 13.59 0.36
C VAL A 179 -1.78 12.29 -0.07
N VAL A 180 -0.47 12.31 -0.26
CA VAL A 180 0.30 11.15 -0.73
C VAL A 180 1.25 10.71 0.38
N VAL A 181 1.15 9.45 0.80
CA VAL A 181 2.04 8.85 1.80
C VAL A 181 3.04 7.97 1.08
N LEU A 182 4.30 8.35 1.13
CA LEU A 182 5.42 7.61 0.56
C LEU A 182 6.17 6.83 1.64
N THR A 183 6.70 5.67 1.27
CA THR A 183 7.52 4.82 2.13
C THR A 183 9.01 4.96 1.83
N ARG A 184 9.41 6.07 1.21
CA ARG A 184 10.80 6.44 0.89
C ARG A 184 11.02 7.93 1.10
N ASN A 185 12.22 8.27 1.52
CA ASN A 185 12.64 9.67 1.72
C ASN A 185 12.80 10.42 0.41
N LEU A 186 12.83 11.74 0.50
CA LEU A 186 13.12 12.62 -0.65
C LEU A 186 14.45 12.24 -1.31
N GLY A 187 14.50 12.34 -2.62
CA GLY A 187 15.68 12.02 -3.43
C GLY A 187 15.92 10.52 -3.69
N TYR A 188 15.11 9.62 -3.10
CA TYR A 188 15.20 8.19 -3.42
C TYR A 188 14.84 7.94 -4.89
N ARG A 189 15.61 7.06 -5.53
CA ARG A 189 15.29 6.52 -6.88
C ARG A 189 15.61 5.04 -6.92
N LYS A 190 14.80 4.28 -7.64
CA LYS A 190 15.10 2.89 -7.95
C LYS A 190 16.16 2.80 -9.05
N ASN A 191 17.04 1.81 -8.95
CA ASN A 191 17.99 1.52 -10.02
C ASN A 191 17.20 1.09 -11.29
N GLU A 192 17.36 1.83 -12.38
CA GLU A 192 16.68 1.61 -13.65
C GLU A 192 17.42 0.65 -14.59
N LYS A 193 18.53 0.04 -14.14
CA LYS A 193 19.21 -0.96 -14.97
C LYS A 193 18.16 -1.95 -15.43
N PHE A 194 18.00 -2.03 -16.74
CA PHE A 194 17.03 -2.91 -17.38
C PHE A 194 17.29 -4.34 -16.96
N SER A 195 16.34 -4.97 -16.32
CA SER A 195 16.38 -6.36 -15.92
C SER A 195 15.32 -7.11 -16.71
N ARG A 196 15.75 -7.69 -17.83
CA ARG A 196 14.84 -8.53 -18.64
C ARG A 196 14.44 -9.75 -17.81
N VAL A 197 13.14 -9.92 -17.59
CA VAL A 197 12.61 -11.11 -16.94
C VAL A 197 12.68 -12.29 -17.90
N PRO A 198 13.42 -13.37 -17.59
CA PRO A 198 13.57 -14.51 -18.48
C PRO A 198 12.23 -15.15 -18.86
N PRO A 199 12.08 -15.70 -20.09
CA PRO A 199 10.82 -16.29 -20.56
C PRO A 199 10.29 -17.45 -19.71
N PHE A 200 11.17 -18.21 -19.05
CA PHE A 200 10.77 -19.31 -18.17
C PHE A 200 10.16 -18.85 -16.85
N ILE A 201 10.36 -17.58 -16.47
CA ILE A 201 9.67 -16.94 -15.35
C ILE A 201 8.36 -16.36 -15.88
N TYR A 202 7.23 -16.79 -15.33
CA TYR A 202 5.89 -16.45 -15.83
C TYR A 202 5.70 -16.75 -17.32
N PRO A 203 5.93 -18.00 -17.79
CA PRO A 203 5.93 -18.35 -19.22
C PRO A 203 4.60 -18.02 -19.92
N LYS A 204 3.48 -18.15 -19.19
CA LYS A 204 2.12 -17.85 -19.68
C LYS A 204 1.79 -16.34 -19.75
N PHE A 205 2.64 -15.47 -19.18
CA PHE A 205 2.32 -14.04 -18.99
C PHE A 205 3.39 -13.10 -19.57
N PRO A 206 3.53 -13.01 -20.90
CA PRO A 206 4.55 -12.16 -21.53
C PRO A 206 4.38 -10.66 -21.19
N LYS A 207 3.14 -10.17 -21.09
CA LYS A 207 2.85 -8.78 -20.73
C LYS A 207 3.21 -8.46 -19.28
N LEU A 208 3.03 -9.41 -18.38
CA LEU A 208 3.52 -9.27 -16.99
C LEU A 208 5.06 -9.14 -16.96
N ARG A 209 5.79 -9.94 -17.76
CA ARG A 209 7.27 -9.85 -17.81
C ARG A 209 7.72 -8.47 -18.33
N GLU A 210 7.04 -7.91 -19.30
CA GLU A 210 7.28 -6.56 -19.82
C GLU A 210 7.05 -5.52 -18.72
N ALA A 211 5.92 -5.59 -18.01
CA ALA A 211 5.60 -4.71 -16.88
C ALA A 211 6.65 -4.80 -15.75
N LEU A 212 7.10 -6.02 -15.42
CA LEU A 212 8.15 -6.26 -14.43
C LEU A 212 9.50 -5.66 -14.85
N SER A 213 9.84 -5.73 -16.14
CA SER A 213 11.09 -5.20 -16.68
C SER A 213 11.16 -3.68 -16.62
N THR A 214 10.02 -2.99 -16.70
CA THR A 214 9.92 -1.52 -16.73
C THR A 214 9.48 -0.89 -15.40
N LYS A 215 9.18 -1.70 -14.38
CA LYS A 215 8.58 -1.22 -13.11
C LYS A 215 9.39 -0.16 -12.36
N ASN A 216 10.73 -0.23 -12.43
CA ASN A 216 11.58 0.72 -11.72
C ASN A 216 11.59 2.09 -12.41
N ALA A 217 11.66 2.11 -13.74
CA ALA A 217 11.55 3.34 -14.52
C ALA A 217 10.16 3.99 -14.36
N ARG A 218 9.10 3.17 -14.32
CA ARG A 218 7.73 3.65 -14.03
C ARG A 218 7.66 4.31 -12.67
N TYR A 219 8.13 3.64 -11.63
CA TYR A 219 8.17 4.18 -10.28
C TYR A 219 8.89 5.54 -10.21
N ASN A 220 10.05 5.66 -10.85
CA ASN A 220 10.83 6.89 -10.82
C ASN A 220 10.13 8.04 -11.57
N ARG A 221 9.42 7.75 -12.69
CA ARG A 221 8.61 8.75 -13.40
C ARG A 221 7.43 9.25 -12.56
N GLU A 222 6.68 8.32 -11.94
CA GLU A 222 5.56 8.67 -11.07
C GLU A 222 6.03 9.47 -9.85
N LEU A 223 7.17 9.09 -9.26
CA LEU A 223 7.77 9.84 -8.15
C LEU A 223 8.21 11.26 -8.57
N ALA A 224 8.82 11.42 -9.75
CA ALA A 224 9.16 12.73 -10.28
C ALA A 224 7.93 13.61 -10.49
N HIS A 225 6.85 13.02 -11.01
CA HIS A 225 5.57 13.71 -11.17
C HIS A 225 4.95 14.14 -9.82
N ILE A 226 5.01 13.28 -8.80
CA ILE A 226 4.59 13.64 -7.43
C ILE A 226 5.40 14.82 -6.89
N GLU A 227 6.72 14.84 -7.11
CA GLU A 227 7.58 15.94 -6.69
C GLU A 227 7.26 17.27 -7.44
N GLU A 228 6.80 17.19 -8.68
CA GLU A 228 6.31 18.35 -9.44
C GLU A 228 5.00 18.88 -8.86
N LEU A 229 4.02 18.02 -8.62
CA LEU A 229 2.74 18.39 -8.01
C LEU A 229 2.91 18.95 -6.59
N GLU A 230 3.83 18.39 -5.81
CA GLU A 230 4.17 18.88 -4.47
C GLU A 230 4.75 20.32 -4.54
N ARG A 231 5.70 20.56 -5.45
CA ARG A 231 6.28 21.90 -5.67
C ARG A 231 5.24 22.92 -6.16
N ALA A 232 4.28 22.49 -6.95
CA ALA A 232 3.16 23.31 -7.38
C ALA A 232 2.12 23.57 -6.25
N GLY A 233 2.24 22.84 -5.13
CA GLY A 233 1.29 22.94 -4.01
C GLY A 233 -0.07 22.30 -4.28
N GLU A 234 -0.19 21.45 -5.30
CA GLU A 234 -1.42 20.73 -5.64
C GLU A 234 -1.70 19.56 -4.72
N ILE A 235 -0.66 19.02 -4.10
CA ILE A 235 -0.72 17.88 -3.19
C ILE A 235 0.11 18.14 -1.93
N VAL A 236 -0.18 17.38 -0.87
CA VAL A 236 0.67 17.27 0.32
C VAL A 236 1.31 15.90 0.34
N VAL A 237 2.64 15.84 0.47
CA VAL A 237 3.38 14.59 0.54
C VAL A 237 3.93 14.38 1.94
N ILE A 238 3.64 13.18 2.51
CA ILE A 238 4.17 12.73 3.79
C ILE A 238 5.14 11.59 3.50
N ARG A 239 6.40 11.75 3.92
CA ARG A 239 7.46 10.78 3.66
C ARG A 239 8.47 10.73 4.80
N PRO A 240 9.24 9.63 4.95
CA PRO A 240 10.34 9.56 5.90
C PRO A 240 11.36 10.68 5.67
N LYS A 241 11.87 11.26 6.76
CA LYS A 241 12.85 12.35 6.73
C LYS A 241 14.21 11.89 6.20
N ASN A 242 14.60 10.66 6.55
CA ASN A 242 15.91 10.09 6.25
C ASN A 242 15.82 8.76 5.48
N PRO A 243 16.91 8.32 4.82
CA PRO A 243 16.98 6.98 4.24
C PRO A 243 16.66 5.89 5.27
N LEU A 244 15.72 5.01 4.92
CA LEU A 244 15.22 4.00 5.82
C LEU A 244 16.27 2.90 6.12
N ARG A 245 16.37 2.51 7.39
CA ARG A 245 17.07 1.30 7.84
C ARG A 245 16.21 0.04 7.76
N VAL A 246 14.91 0.20 7.51
CA VAL A 246 13.91 -0.88 7.39
C VAL A 246 13.84 -1.38 5.95
N ASN A 247 13.96 -2.67 5.74
CA ASN A 247 13.77 -3.33 4.46
C ASN A 247 12.33 -3.88 4.30
N ARG A 248 12.02 -4.53 3.15
CA ARG A 248 10.67 -5.04 2.88
C ARG A 248 10.26 -6.23 3.75
N LEU A 249 11.21 -6.94 4.32
CA LEU A 249 11.02 -8.15 5.12
C LEU A 249 11.62 -7.95 6.53
N GLU A 250 11.64 -6.72 7.02
CA GLU A 250 12.13 -6.39 8.35
C GLU A 250 11.29 -7.05 9.43
N CYS A 251 11.94 -7.66 10.42
CA CYS A 251 11.29 -8.31 11.54
C CYS A 251 11.72 -7.74 12.91
N SER A 252 12.58 -6.72 12.95
CA SER A 252 13.00 -6.10 14.21
C SER A 252 11.89 -5.22 14.78
N PRO A 253 11.27 -5.58 15.92
CA PRO A 253 10.18 -4.79 16.49
C PRO A 253 10.59 -3.36 16.81
N LYS A 254 11.83 -3.17 17.31
CA LYS A 254 12.36 -1.84 17.61
C LYS A 254 12.45 -0.96 16.36
N ARG A 255 13.02 -1.48 15.24
CA ARG A 255 13.14 -0.70 14.00
C ARG A 255 11.78 -0.36 13.39
N LEU A 256 10.84 -1.28 13.52
CA LEU A 256 9.47 -1.08 13.05
C LEU A 256 8.75 -0.04 13.93
N ASP A 257 8.89 -0.09 15.26
CA ASP A 257 8.29 0.88 16.17
C ASP A 257 8.88 2.29 15.97
N ASP A 258 10.20 2.40 15.78
CA ASP A 258 10.86 3.66 15.45
C ASP A 258 10.30 4.25 14.15
N LEU A 259 10.10 3.43 13.12
CA LEU A 259 9.53 3.85 11.84
C LEU A 259 8.04 4.25 11.96
N TYR A 260 7.26 3.53 12.77
CA TYR A 260 5.87 3.89 13.06
C TYR A 260 5.78 5.28 13.70
N ARG A 261 6.63 5.55 14.71
CA ARG A 261 6.68 6.86 15.38
C ARG A 261 7.07 7.97 14.41
N GLU A 262 8.07 7.75 13.56
CA GLU A 262 8.45 8.71 12.52
C GLU A 262 7.26 9.00 11.59
N GLY A 263 6.48 7.98 11.20
CA GLY A 263 5.27 8.15 10.39
C GLY A 263 4.22 9.03 11.09
N TYR A 264 3.98 8.78 12.36
CA TYR A 264 3.05 9.56 13.17
C TYR A 264 3.49 11.04 13.27
N GLU A 265 4.75 11.30 13.61
CA GLU A 265 5.30 12.65 13.71
C GLU A 265 5.31 13.41 12.37
N CYS A 266 5.62 12.73 11.27
CA CYS A 266 5.56 13.32 9.93
C CYS A 266 4.13 13.72 9.56
N ALA A 267 3.15 12.91 9.91
CA ALA A 267 1.75 13.23 9.69
C ALA A 267 1.31 14.41 10.56
N GLU A 268 1.65 14.41 11.84
CA GLU A 268 1.32 15.47 12.78
C GLU A 268 1.85 16.83 12.29
N SER A 269 3.11 16.87 11.84
CA SER A 269 3.71 18.09 11.27
C SER A 269 3.05 18.54 9.96
N SER A 270 2.34 17.66 9.26
CA SER A 270 1.66 17.94 7.99
C SER A 270 0.19 18.37 8.13
N LEU A 271 -0.39 18.28 9.34
CA LEU A 271 -1.83 18.55 9.57
C LEU A 271 -2.25 19.96 9.12
N ALA A 272 -1.41 20.96 9.38
CA ALA A 272 -1.70 22.34 8.97
C ALA A 272 -1.75 22.47 7.44
N ALA A 273 -0.81 21.83 6.73
CA ALA A 273 -0.77 21.83 5.26
C ALA A 273 -1.98 21.10 4.65
N ILE A 274 -2.41 19.98 5.25
CA ILE A 274 -3.60 19.23 4.82
C ILE A 274 -4.86 20.09 4.99
N ARG A 275 -5.00 20.77 6.13
CA ARG A 275 -6.13 21.69 6.36
C ARG A 275 -6.12 22.88 5.41
N ALA A 276 -4.94 23.40 5.07
CA ALA A 276 -4.80 24.48 4.09
C ALA A 276 -5.16 23.99 2.67
N LEU A 277 -4.70 22.79 2.27
CA LEU A 277 -5.07 22.18 0.98
C LEU A 277 -6.58 21.99 0.85
N ALA A 278 -7.28 21.63 1.94
CA ALA A 278 -8.73 21.46 1.94
C ALA A 278 -9.48 22.74 1.57
N LYS A 279 -8.96 23.91 1.93
CA LYS A 279 -9.58 25.22 1.73
C LYS A 279 -9.26 25.87 0.38
N ARG A 280 -8.30 25.33 -0.39
CA ARG A 280 -7.97 25.88 -1.71
C ARG A 280 -9.09 25.55 -2.70
N ASP A 281 -9.46 26.48 -3.56
CA ASP A 281 -10.26 26.26 -4.75
C ASP A 281 -9.33 26.06 -5.94
N PHE A 282 -9.52 24.98 -6.72
CA PHE A 282 -8.81 24.73 -7.98
C PHE A 282 -9.80 24.69 -9.12
#